data_369b3e234cb99a58490f954c222be6ce
#
_entry.id   369b3e234cb99a58490f954c222be6ce
#
_cell.length_a   1.000
_cell.length_b   1.000
_cell.length_c   1.000
_cell.angle_alpha   90.00
_cell.angle_beta   90.00
_cell.angle_gamma   90.00
#
_symmetry.space_group_name_H-M   'P 1'
#
loop_
_entity.id
_entity.type
_entity.pdbx_description
1 polymer ?
#
loop_
_entity_poly.entity_id
_entity_poly.type
_entity_poly.pdbx_seq_one_letter_code
_entity_poly.pdbx_strand_id
1 'polypeptide(L)'
;VYFEPSLGKMDYRRIKRYTFASDCDYNTLCKIYRGYVNEQGRLRTLSEKAMRNPSINDLIGCAFVHKGIKTQVQENSDFFDPENPDKNNHLTTFETRVQEIKEIHEAGVKKLYLHLDGWAEPGYDNKHPDYLPACKEAGGWDGMKKLADTMHECGYMFGIHDQYRDYYLAAPSFDENYACRLPDGTIPKHQRWAGGPQSYLCATQASYYVKRNFGEIKRNGIELDGAYLDVFTCNEGDECDNPEHRMTRRDCYEFRGKCFEYLLSCGILPSSEEVSDWAVPSLVFCHYAPYDFMMRQPGTPKEGVPVPLYNLVYHDCVIEPWMMDKVSDEDDYMLYALLNGGAPYLVRLGAYEGTDPAYDGASLAMEEHM
;
A
#
# COMPACT_ATOMS: atom_id res chain seq x y z
N VAL A 1 10.62 -24.39 7.36
CA VAL A 1 11.46 -23.22 7.71
C VAL A 1 12.80 -23.36 7.00
N TYR A 2 13.16 -22.39 6.21
CA TYR A 2 14.44 -22.33 5.51
C TYR A 2 15.10 -20.96 5.74
N PHE A 3 16.36 -20.85 5.43
CA PHE A 3 17.11 -19.61 5.47
C PHE A 3 17.56 -19.28 4.05
N GLU A 4 17.36 -18.05 3.65
CA GLU A 4 17.76 -17.56 2.34
C GLU A 4 19.11 -16.85 2.37
N PRO A 5 19.93 -16.99 1.32
CA PRO A 5 21.13 -16.16 1.20
C PRO A 5 20.75 -14.69 1.04
N SER A 6 21.61 -13.80 1.50
CA SER A 6 21.54 -12.39 1.17
C SER A 6 22.86 -11.98 0.51
N LEU A 7 22.78 -11.30 -0.63
CA LEU A 7 23.92 -10.98 -1.49
C LEU A 7 24.77 -12.23 -1.84
N GLY A 8 24.07 -13.34 -2.12
CA GLY A 8 24.67 -14.62 -2.43
C GLY A 8 25.37 -15.32 -1.27
N LYS A 9 25.22 -14.86 -0.04
CA LYS A 9 25.93 -15.37 1.14
C LYS A 9 24.96 -15.72 2.28
N MET A 10 25.41 -16.66 3.11
CA MET A 10 24.72 -17.09 4.33
C MET A 10 25.55 -16.73 5.59
N ASP A 11 26.17 -15.55 5.59
CA ASP A 11 27.10 -15.09 6.63
C ASP A 11 26.44 -14.32 7.79
N TYR A 12 25.10 -14.21 7.78
CA TYR A 12 24.35 -13.61 8.87
C TYR A 12 24.03 -14.59 10.01
N ARG A 13 23.81 -14.06 11.22
CA ARG A 13 23.42 -14.86 12.38
C ARG A 13 22.03 -15.51 12.17
N ARG A 14 21.96 -16.81 12.36
CA ARG A 14 20.74 -17.63 12.27
C ARG A 14 20.42 -18.23 13.63
N ILE A 15 19.15 -18.12 14.03
CA ILE A 15 18.68 -18.62 15.30
C ILE A 15 17.43 -19.45 15.06
N LYS A 16 17.35 -20.63 15.69
CA LYS A 16 16.10 -21.38 15.82
C LYS A 16 15.75 -21.44 17.31
N ARG A 17 14.51 -21.08 17.64
CA ARG A 17 13.95 -21.23 19.00
C ARG A 17 12.91 -22.36 18.97
N TYR A 18 13.00 -23.27 19.90
CA TYR A 18 12.03 -24.32 20.11
C TYR A 18 11.30 -24.04 21.42
N THR A 19 9.98 -24.06 21.40
CA THR A 19 9.13 -23.95 22.60
C THR A 19 8.29 -25.19 22.70
N PHE A 20 8.26 -25.81 23.90
CA PHE A 20 7.49 -26.98 24.17
C PHE A 20 6.31 -26.59 25.08
N ALA A 21 5.10 -26.98 24.69
CA ALA A 21 3.88 -26.73 25.44
C ALA A 21 3.00 -27.98 25.41
N SER A 22 2.25 -28.24 26.51
CA SER A 22 1.21 -29.24 26.53
C SER A 22 -0.08 -28.68 25.90
N ASP A 23 -0.90 -29.56 25.34
CA ASP A 23 -2.21 -29.21 24.78
C ASP A 23 -2.16 -28.03 23.79
N CYS A 24 -1.12 -28.03 22.93
CA CYS A 24 -0.83 -26.94 22.01
C CYS A 24 -1.71 -27.01 20.76
N ASP A 25 -2.50 -25.97 20.56
CA ASP A 25 -3.24 -25.68 19.34
C ASP A 25 -2.62 -24.46 18.60
N TYR A 26 -3.23 -24.03 17.50
CA TYR A 26 -2.78 -22.87 16.76
C TYR A 26 -2.92 -21.55 17.56
N ASN A 27 -3.89 -21.45 18.49
CA ASN A 27 -4.01 -20.28 19.36
C ASN A 27 -2.83 -20.21 20.35
N THR A 28 -2.47 -21.35 20.94
CA THR A 28 -1.30 -21.46 21.82
C THR A 28 -0.02 -21.06 21.06
N LEU A 29 0.13 -21.55 19.83
CA LEU A 29 1.25 -21.19 18.95
C LEU A 29 1.29 -19.69 18.71
N CYS A 30 0.16 -19.06 18.33
CA CYS A 30 0.08 -17.63 18.10
C CYS A 30 0.37 -16.79 19.35
N LYS A 31 -0.11 -17.20 20.52
CA LYS A 31 0.20 -16.53 21.79
C LYS A 31 1.69 -16.59 22.13
N ILE A 32 2.32 -17.74 21.93
CA ILE A 32 3.77 -17.92 22.14
C ILE A 32 4.55 -17.02 21.19
N TYR A 33 4.17 -17.00 19.90
CA TYR A 33 4.84 -16.16 18.90
C TYR A 33 4.62 -14.67 19.20
N ARG A 34 3.41 -14.25 19.55
CA ARG A 34 3.11 -12.88 19.96
C ARG A 34 3.97 -12.44 21.16
N GLY A 35 4.10 -13.30 22.18
CA GLY A 35 5.00 -13.06 23.31
C GLY A 35 6.44 -12.85 22.87
N TYR A 36 6.94 -13.70 21.97
CA TYR A 36 8.28 -13.55 21.42
C TYR A 36 8.46 -12.24 20.64
N VAL A 37 7.51 -11.84 19.80
CA VAL A 37 7.59 -10.58 19.04
C VAL A 37 7.58 -9.37 19.99
N ASN A 38 6.77 -9.45 21.06
CA ASN A 38 6.74 -8.42 22.11
C ASN A 38 8.09 -8.33 22.87
N GLU A 39 8.68 -9.46 23.26
CA GLU A 39 10.02 -9.50 23.88
C GLU A 39 11.11 -8.87 22.99
N GLN A 40 10.94 -8.96 21.67
CA GLN A 40 11.85 -8.32 20.69
C GLN A 40 11.57 -6.83 20.47
N GLY A 41 10.56 -6.24 21.14
CA GLY A 41 10.14 -4.84 20.95
C GLY A 41 9.54 -4.54 19.57
N ARG A 42 9.10 -5.57 18.84
CA ARG A 42 8.53 -5.44 17.50
C ARG A 42 7.00 -5.45 17.48
N LEU A 43 6.37 -5.88 18.55
CA LEU A 43 4.92 -5.74 18.72
C LEU A 43 4.62 -4.30 19.11
N ARG A 44 3.75 -3.65 18.36
CA ARG A 44 3.23 -2.32 18.71
C ARG A 44 1.77 -2.24 18.31
N THR A 45 0.91 -2.12 19.30
CA THR A 45 -0.53 -2.04 19.11
C THR A 45 -0.96 -0.69 18.52
N LEU A 46 -2.13 -0.63 17.89
CA LEU A 46 -2.73 0.63 17.43
C LEU A 46 -2.93 1.61 18.59
N SER A 47 -3.31 1.10 19.78
CA SER A 47 -3.43 1.91 20.99
C SER A 47 -2.11 2.57 21.39
N GLU A 48 -0.99 1.83 21.34
CA GLU A 48 0.35 2.40 21.61
C GLU A 48 0.79 3.39 20.54
N LYS A 49 0.46 3.13 19.26
CA LYS A 49 0.71 4.07 18.15
C LYS A 49 -0.12 5.33 18.32
N ALA A 50 -1.41 5.21 18.71
CA ALA A 50 -2.32 6.33 18.92
C ALA A 50 -1.89 7.27 20.07
N MET A 51 -1.13 6.78 21.05
CA MET A 51 -0.55 7.67 22.06
C MET A 51 0.41 8.73 21.46
N ARG A 52 1.01 8.44 20.31
CA ARG A 52 1.90 9.37 19.59
C ARG A 52 1.21 10.05 18.41
N ASN A 53 0.26 9.38 17.78
CA ASN A 53 -0.51 9.86 16.63
C ASN A 53 -2.01 9.67 16.89
N PRO A 54 -2.66 10.58 17.60
CA PRO A 54 -4.08 10.45 17.99
C PRO A 54 -5.04 10.27 16.81
N SER A 55 -4.70 10.75 15.62
CA SER A 55 -5.48 10.59 14.38
C SER A 55 -5.72 9.14 13.98
N ILE A 56 -4.94 8.18 14.53
CA ILE A 56 -5.24 6.74 14.37
C ILE A 56 -6.65 6.41 14.91
N ASN A 57 -7.12 7.09 15.96
CA ASN A 57 -8.47 6.89 16.50
C ASN A 57 -9.55 7.39 15.54
N ASP A 58 -9.24 8.39 14.71
CA ASP A 58 -10.17 8.90 13.71
C ASP A 58 -10.30 7.93 12.55
N LEU A 59 -9.20 7.24 12.20
CA LEU A 59 -9.16 6.21 11.16
C LEU A 59 -9.97 4.95 11.55
N ILE A 60 -10.04 4.61 12.83
CA ILE A 60 -10.79 3.44 13.29
C ILE A 60 -12.29 3.64 13.01
N GLY A 61 -12.86 2.71 12.25
CA GLY A 61 -14.27 2.74 11.84
C GLY A 61 -14.54 3.60 10.59
N CYS A 62 -13.52 4.06 9.88
CA CYS A 62 -13.69 4.63 8.55
C CYS A 62 -14.05 3.55 7.52
N ALA A 63 -14.93 3.89 6.58
CA ALA A 63 -14.98 3.21 5.31
C ALA A 63 -13.79 3.69 4.46
N PHE A 64 -13.07 2.76 3.84
CA PHE A 64 -11.97 3.07 2.95
C PHE A 64 -12.48 3.14 1.52
N VAL A 65 -12.24 4.25 0.83
CA VAL A 65 -12.65 4.47 -0.55
C VAL A 65 -11.41 4.75 -1.41
N HIS A 66 -11.30 4.03 -2.51
CA HIS A 66 -10.21 4.15 -3.45
C HIS A 66 -10.68 4.85 -4.73
N LYS A 67 -10.06 5.96 -5.12
CA LYS A 67 -10.41 6.76 -6.28
C LYS A 67 -9.15 7.13 -7.07
N GLY A 68 -9.29 7.18 -8.41
CA GLY A 68 -8.21 7.58 -9.32
C GLY A 68 -8.40 8.96 -9.92
N ILE A 69 -7.32 9.59 -10.35
CA ILE A 69 -7.30 10.86 -11.08
C ILE A 69 -6.83 10.64 -12.51
N LYS A 70 -5.62 10.10 -12.69
CA LYS A 70 -5.01 9.91 -14.01
C LYS A 70 -4.32 8.56 -14.10
N THR A 71 -4.55 7.89 -15.22
CA THR A 71 -3.72 6.76 -15.67
C THR A 71 -3.27 7.04 -17.08
N GLN A 72 -2.01 6.80 -17.38
CA GLN A 72 -1.45 6.92 -18.71
C GLN A 72 -0.48 5.77 -18.97
N VAL A 73 -0.97 4.76 -19.69
CA VAL A 73 -0.17 3.57 -20.02
C VAL A 73 0.76 3.90 -21.19
N GLN A 74 2.06 3.71 -20.97
CA GLN A 74 3.08 3.97 -21.99
C GLN A 74 3.09 2.85 -23.04
N GLU A 75 3.38 3.16 -24.31
CA GLU A 75 3.41 2.19 -25.40
C GLU A 75 4.38 1.02 -25.20
N ASN A 76 5.40 1.22 -24.39
CA ASN A 76 6.40 0.19 -24.03
C ASN A 76 6.11 -0.51 -22.69
N SER A 77 4.89 -0.37 -22.18
CA SER A 77 4.39 -1.13 -21.01
C SER A 77 3.74 -2.44 -21.45
N ASP A 78 3.85 -3.47 -20.62
CA ASP A 78 3.13 -4.73 -20.83
C ASP A 78 1.60 -4.58 -20.72
N PHE A 79 1.12 -3.49 -20.13
CA PHE A 79 -0.31 -3.17 -20.01
C PHE A 79 -0.86 -2.38 -21.20
N PHE A 80 -0.02 -1.97 -22.13
CA PHE A 80 -0.48 -1.18 -23.26
C PHE A 80 -1.40 -1.99 -24.19
N ASP A 81 -2.61 -1.49 -24.44
CA ASP A 81 -3.58 -2.08 -25.35
C ASP A 81 -3.54 -1.33 -26.71
N PRO A 82 -2.86 -1.89 -27.72
CA PRO A 82 -2.77 -1.25 -29.04
C PRO A 82 -4.09 -1.37 -29.84
N GLU A 83 -4.98 -2.31 -29.47
CA GLU A 83 -6.24 -2.52 -30.17
C GLU A 83 -7.33 -1.54 -29.67
N ASN A 84 -7.20 -1.06 -28.43
CA ASN A 84 -8.10 -0.10 -27.81
C ASN A 84 -7.33 1.07 -27.20
N PRO A 85 -6.78 2.00 -28.01
CA PRO A 85 -5.91 3.08 -27.53
C PRO A 85 -6.53 3.96 -26.44
N ASP A 86 -7.84 4.17 -26.48
CA ASP A 86 -8.57 4.99 -25.49
C ASP A 86 -8.52 4.41 -24.09
N LYS A 87 -8.37 3.09 -23.96
CA LYS A 87 -8.23 2.42 -22.66
C LYS A 87 -6.89 2.68 -21.96
N ASN A 88 -5.90 3.15 -22.70
CA ASN A 88 -4.58 3.45 -22.15
C ASN A 88 -4.53 4.78 -21.39
N ASN A 89 -5.57 5.59 -21.49
CA ASN A 89 -5.62 6.91 -20.87
C ASN A 89 -6.94 7.10 -20.15
N HIS A 90 -6.85 7.47 -18.89
CA HIS A 90 -7.99 7.87 -18.08
C HIS A 90 -7.68 9.15 -17.33
N LEU A 91 -8.65 10.05 -17.26
CA LEU A 91 -8.54 11.30 -16.53
C LEU A 91 -9.89 11.65 -15.89
N THR A 92 -9.88 11.79 -14.57
CA THR A 92 -10.96 12.39 -13.79
C THR A 92 -10.42 13.62 -13.06
N THR A 93 -11.16 14.72 -13.06
CA THR A 93 -10.69 15.95 -12.40
C THR A 93 -10.84 15.90 -10.89
N PHE A 94 -10.03 16.67 -10.16
CA PHE A 94 -10.20 16.86 -8.73
C PHE A 94 -11.58 17.45 -8.40
N GLU A 95 -12.12 18.31 -9.26
CA GLU A 95 -13.46 18.90 -9.10
C GLU A 95 -14.56 17.83 -9.15
N THR A 96 -14.45 16.86 -10.04
CA THR A 96 -15.36 15.71 -10.08
C THR A 96 -15.33 14.94 -8.75
N ARG A 97 -14.12 14.67 -8.24
CA ARG A 97 -13.97 13.98 -6.94
C ARG A 97 -14.53 14.79 -5.78
N VAL A 98 -14.36 16.12 -5.79
CA VAL A 98 -15.00 17.02 -4.81
C VAL A 98 -16.53 16.85 -4.80
N GLN A 99 -17.14 16.77 -5.97
CA GLN A 99 -18.59 16.58 -6.08
C GLN A 99 -19.02 15.22 -5.54
N GLU A 100 -18.34 14.16 -5.89
CA GLU A 100 -18.62 12.80 -5.39
C GLU A 100 -18.50 12.71 -3.86
N ILE A 101 -17.48 13.33 -3.27
CA ILE A 101 -17.31 13.36 -1.81
C ILE A 101 -18.49 14.06 -1.13
N LYS A 102 -18.98 15.17 -1.69
CA LYS A 102 -20.16 15.85 -1.18
C LYS A 102 -21.42 14.98 -1.25
N GLU A 103 -21.61 14.27 -2.35
CA GLU A 103 -22.71 13.33 -2.53
C GLU A 103 -22.67 12.19 -1.49
N ILE A 104 -21.48 11.61 -1.25
CA ILE A 104 -21.27 10.61 -0.20
C ILE A 104 -21.62 11.17 1.18
N HIS A 105 -21.21 12.41 1.45
CA HIS A 105 -21.51 13.07 2.72
C HIS A 105 -23.02 13.35 2.88
N GLU A 106 -23.68 13.83 1.84
CA GLU A 106 -25.12 14.06 1.81
C GLU A 106 -25.93 12.76 1.96
N ALA A 107 -25.41 11.63 1.43
CA ALA A 107 -25.97 10.30 1.65
C ALA A 107 -25.84 9.81 3.11
N GLY A 108 -25.13 10.52 3.96
CA GLY A 108 -25.09 10.28 5.41
C GLY A 108 -23.91 9.44 5.89
N VAL A 109 -22.90 9.16 5.07
CA VAL A 109 -21.65 8.53 5.50
C VAL A 109 -20.96 9.42 6.53
N LYS A 110 -20.57 8.87 7.68
CA LYS A 110 -20.02 9.62 8.81
C LYS A 110 -18.51 9.61 8.92
N LYS A 111 -17.89 8.49 8.54
CA LYS A 111 -16.44 8.29 8.62
C LYS A 111 -15.95 7.68 7.32
N LEU A 112 -15.01 8.34 6.67
CA LEU A 112 -14.43 7.90 5.41
C LEU A 112 -12.95 8.25 5.36
N TYR A 113 -12.15 7.35 4.83
CA TYR A 113 -10.78 7.57 4.42
C TYR A 113 -10.69 7.45 2.89
N LEU A 114 -10.33 8.53 2.22
CA LEU A 114 -10.06 8.50 0.78
C LEU A 114 -8.61 8.12 0.53
N HIS A 115 -8.41 7.08 -0.30
CA HIS A 115 -7.14 6.75 -0.92
C HIS A 115 -7.16 7.25 -2.37
N LEU A 116 -6.30 8.21 -2.70
CA LEU A 116 -6.27 8.85 -4.01
C LEU A 116 -5.08 8.39 -4.84
N ASP A 117 -5.36 7.71 -5.96
CA ASP A 117 -4.37 7.28 -6.94
C ASP A 117 -4.16 8.28 -8.06
N GLY A 118 -3.05 8.17 -8.77
CA GLY A 118 -2.81 8.86 -10.02
C GLY A 118 -2.93 10.38 -9.93
N TRP A 119 -2.83 10.95 -8.74
CA TRP A 119 -3.06 12.37 -8.46
C TRP A 119 -2.03 13.30 -9.08
N ALA A 120 -0.89 12.77 -9.51
CA ALA A 120 0.24 13.55 -10.01
C ALA A 120 0.32 13.57 -11.54
N GLU A 121 1.12 14.48 -12.09
CA GLU A 121 1.26 14.76 -13.52
C GLU A 121 1.54 13.52 -14.39
N PRO A 122 2.42 12.56 -13.97
CA PRO A 122 2.66 11.36 -14.76
C PRO A 122 1.49 10.37 -14.80
N GLY A 123 0.58 10.44 -13.82
CA GLY A 123 -0.45 9.43 -13.62
C GLY A 123 0.01 8.23 -12.80
N TYR A 124 -0.90 7.31 -12.54
CA TYR A 124 -0.68 6.14 -11.69
C TYR A 124 0.44 5.25 -12.24
N ASP A 125 1.25 4.70 -11.35
CA ASP A 125 2.38 3.81 -11.66
C ASP A 125 3.30 4.34 -12.77
N ASN A 126 3.64 5.61 -12.71
CA ASN A 126 4.45 6.24 -13.75
C ASN A 126 5.48 7.20 -13.17
N LYS A 127 6.70 7.15 -13.70
CA LYS A 127 7.86 8.02 -13.42
C LYS A 127 8.28 8.12 -11.95
N HIS A 128 7.85 7.20 -11.07
CA HIS A 128 8.38 7.21 -9.73
C HIS A 128 9.92 7.08 -9.71
N PRO A 129 10.59 7.78 -8.77
CA PRO A 129 10.06 8.61 -7.69
C PRO A 129 9.78 10.08 -8.06
N ASP A 130 9.88 10.47 -9.35
CA ASP A 130 9.63 11.83 -9.84
C ASP A 130 8.15 12.03 -10.20
N TYR A 131 7.30 11.88 -9.19
CA TYR A 131 5.86 11.82 -9.34
C TYR A 131 5.20 13.21 -9.41
N LEU A 132 5.80 14.21 -8.77
CA LEU A 132 5.30 15.59 -8.73
C LEU A 132 5.37 16.33 -10.10
N PRO A 133 4.57 17.38 -10.30
CA PRO A 133 3.56 18.01 -9.43
C PRO A 133 2.20 17.31 -9.47
N ALA A 134 1.18 17.84 -8.77
CA ALA A 134 -0.21 17.44 -8.94
C ALA A 134 -0.66 17.63 -10.39
N CYS A 135 -1.50 16.72 -10.90
CA CYS A 135 -1.92 16.67 -12.31
C CYS A 135 -2.60 17.97 -12.74
N LYS A 136 -1.96 18.71 -13.66
CA LYS A 136 -2.44 20.02 -14.15
C LYS A 136 -3.76 19.89 -14.89
N GLU A 137 -3.89 18.86 -15.72
CA GLU A 137 -5.11 18.60 -16.49
C GLU A 137 -6.31 18.34 -15.59
N ALA A 138 -6.07 17.76 -14.39
CA ALA A 138 -7.10 17.50 -13.38
C ALA A 138 -7.41 18.71 -12.49
N GLY A 139 -6.65 19.80 -12.57
CA GLY A 139 -6.82 21.00 -11.75
C GLY A 139 -5.59 21.42 -10.93
N GLY A 140 -4.47 20.65 -11.03
CA GLY A 140 -3.21 20.98 -10.39
C GLY A 140 -3.28 21.02 -8.86
N TRP A 141 -2.34 21.72 -8.23
CA TRP A 141 -2.29 21.84 -6.77
C TRP A 141 -3.54 22.49 -6.17
N ASP A 142 -4.14 23.49 -6.85
CA ASP A 142 -5.36 24.16 -6.37
C ASP A 142 -6.54 23.19 -6.34
N GLY A 143 -6.68 22.35 -7.38
CA GLY A 143 -7.72 21.32 -7.44
C GLY A 143 -7.52 20.25 -6.35
N MET A 144 -6.31 19.78 -6.17
CA MET A 144 -5.98 18.80 -5.12
C MET A 144 -6.21 19.38 -3.72
N LYS A 145 -5.83 20.66 -3.53
CA LYS A 145 -6.09 21.34 -2.24
C LYS A 145 -7.59 21.46 -1.97
N LYS A 146 -8.39 21.84 -2.95
CA LYS A 146 -9.85 21.91 -2.82
C LYS A 146 -10.43 20.54 -2.43
N LEU A 147 -9.94 19.46 -3.00
CA LEU A 147 -10.37 18.11 -2.62
C LEU A 147 -10.00 17.79 -1.17
N ALA A 148 -8.75 18.02 -0.75
CA ALA A 148 -8.30 17.80 0.62
C ALA A 148 -9.13 18.64 1.62
N ASP A 149 -9.33 19.93 1.35
CA ASP A 149 -10.14 20.82 2.18
C ASP A 149 -11.60 20.30 2.29
N THR A 150 -12.20 19.85 1.18
CA THR A 150 -13.56 19.28 1.16
C THR A 150 -13.64 18.00 2.01
N MET A 151 -12.62 17.13 1.94
CA MET A 151 -12.56 15.95 2.79
C MET A 151 -12.62 16.33 4.27
N HIS A 152 -11.78 17.28 4.69
CA HIS A 152 -11.73 17.75 6.07
C HIS A 152 -13.01 18.49 6.50
N GLU A 153 -13.62 19.29 5.63
CA GLU A 153 -14.92 19.94 5.87
C GLU A 153 -16.05 18.92 6.11
N CYS A 154 -16.00 17.78 5.44
CA CYS A 154 -16.93 16.66 5.65
C CYS A 154 -16.58 15.82 6.90
N GLY A 155 -15.48 16.11 7.58
CA GLY A 155 -14.98 15.31 8.71
C GLY A 155 -14.35 13.97 8.28
N TYR A 156 -13.86 13.90 7.06
CA TYR A 156 -13.23 12.74 6.46
C TYR A 156 -11.71 12.85 6.44
N MET A 157 -11.02 11.73 6.24
CA MET A 157 -9.56 11.67 6.16
C MET A 157 -9.10 11.59 4.71
N PHE A 158 -8.02 12.29 4.38
CA PHE A 158 -7.45 12.37 3.03
C PHE A 158 -6.08 11.71 2.98
N GLY A 159 -5.95 10.70 2.12
CA GLY A 159 -4.71 9.98 1.86
C GLY A 159 -4.39 9.86 0.39
N ILE A 160 -3.12 9.62 0.08
CA ILE A 160 -2.61 9.51 -1.28
C ILE A 160 -1.77 8.25 -1.46
N HIS A 161 -1.75 7.78 -2.71
CA HIS A 161 -0.80 6.78 -3.19
C HIS A 161 0.52 7.44 -3.58
N ASP A 162 1.64 6.83 -3.22
CA ASP A 162 2.97 7.09 -3.75
C ASP A 162 3.81 5.80 -3.64
N GLN A 163 4.93 5.71 -4.34
CA GLN A 163 5.80 4.55 -4.23
C GLN A 163 7.28 4.91 -4.45
N TYR A 164 8.20 4.10 -3.87
CA TYR A 164 9.64 4.37 -3.86
C TYR A 164 10.47 3.10 -4.02
N ARG A 165 9.93 2.11 -4.71
CA ARG A 165 10.62 0.89 -5.10
C ARG A 165 10.78 0.77 -6.60
N ASP A 166 9.71 0.95 -7.36
CA ASP A 166 9.77 0.91 -8.81
C ASP A 166 10.44 2.20 -9.32
N TYR A 167 11.54 2.01 -10.01
CA TYR A 167 12.40 3.09 -10.48
C TYR A 167 12.31 3.17 -11.99
N TYR A 168 11.42 4.03 -12.48
CA TYR A 168 11.15 4.13 -13.90
C TYR A 168 12.34 4.72 -14.66
N LEU A 169 12.71 4.07 -15.78
CA LEU A 169 13.82 4.54 -16.62
C LEU A 169 13.51 5.92 -17.25
N ALA A 170 12.23 6.27 -17.39
CA ALA A 170 11.77 7.57 -17.88
C ALA A 170 11.69 8.65 -16.77
N ALA A 171 11.98 8.31 -15.52
CA ALA A 171 12.01 9.28 -14.44
C ALA A 171 13.22 10.25 -14.63
N PRO A 172 13.04 11.57 -14.48
CA PRO A 172 14.14 12.54 -14.62
C PRO A 172 15.33 12.28 -13.72
N SER A 173 15.12 11.70 -12.52
CA SER A 173 16.18 11.35 -11.57
C SER A 173 16.74 9.94 -11.77
N PHE A 174 16.34 9.23 -12.84
CA PHE A 174 16.86 7.88 -13.04
C PHE A 174 18.38 7.88 -13.20
N ASP A 175 19.04 7.13 -12.33
CA ASP A 175 20.48 6.90 -12.37
C ASP A 175 20.74 5.43 -11.97
N GLU A 176 21.40 4.68 -12.84
CA GLU A 176 21.76 3.27 -12.57
C GLU A 176 22.61 3.10 -11.30
N ASN A 177 23.28 4.17 -10.84
CA ASN A 177 24.00 4.13 -9.57
C ASN A 177 23.09 4.08 -8.35
N TYR A 178 21.81 4.47 -8.48
CA TYR A 178 20.82 4.38 -7.39
C TYR A 178 19.90 3.18 -7.51
N ALA A 179 19.99 2.46 -8.63
CA ALA A 179 19.25 1.21 -8.82
C ALA A 179 19.88 0.05 -8.02
N CYS A 180 19.06 -0.91 -7.61
CA CYS A 180 19.54 -2.15 -7.03
C CYS A 180 20.42 -2.91 -8.02
N ARG A 181 21.57 -3.37 -7.54
CA ARG A 181 22.55 -4.16 -8.31
C ARG A 181 22.73 -5.51 -7.66
N LEU A 182 22.57 -6.59 -8.43
CA LEU A 182 22.81 -7.95 -7.97
C LEU A 182 24.32 -8.23 -7.81
N PRO A 183 24.70 -9.30 -7.08
CA PRO A 183 26.12 -9.66 -6.89
C PRO A 183 26.90 -9.97 -8.17
N ASP A 184 26.23 -10.34 -9.25
CA ASP A 184 26.80 -10.54 -10.59
C ASP A 184 26.97 -9.23 -11.39
N GLY A 185 26.60 -8.09 -10.81
CA GLY A 185 26.63 -6.77 -11.43
C GLY A 185 25.37 -6.41 -12.24
N THR A 186 24.43 -7.32 -12.37
CA THR A 186 23.18 -7.10 -13.11
C THR A 186 22.28 -6.09 -12.38
N ILE A 187 21.64 -5.19 -13.13
CA ILE A 187 20.57 -4.31 -12.67
C ILE A 187 19.25 -4.89 -13.16
N PRO A 188 18.37 -5.40 -12.29
CA PRO A 188 17.08 -5.95 -12.69
C PRO A 188 16.20 -4.92 -13.39
N LYS A 189 15.53 -5.31 -14.47
CA LYS A 189 14.61 -4.46 -15.23
C LYS A 189 13.37 -5.24 -15.63
N HIS A 190 12.23 -4.56 -15.65
CA HIS A 190 10.98 -5.07 -16.21
C HIS A 190 10.14 -3.89 -16.77
N GLN A 191 8.96 -4.18 -17.36
CA GLN A 191 8.11 -3.16 -17.97
C GLN A 191 6.62 -3.41 -17.69
N ARG A 192 6.34 -3.93 -16.52
CA ARG A 192 5.03 -4.50 -16.17
C ARG A 192 3.95 -3.45 -15.97
N TRP A 193 4.29 -2.26 -15.43
CA TRP A 193 3.30 -1.27 -14.99
C TRP A 193 3.12 -0.13 -15.99
N ALA A 194 2.10 0.73 -15.76
CA ALA A 194 1.69 1.76 -16.71
C ALA A 194 2.83 2.64 -17.25
N GLY A 195 3.80 2.98 -16.42
CA GLY A 195 4.95 3.82 -16.80
C GLY A 195 6.01 3.15 -17.68
N GLY A 196 5.83 1.87 -18.04
CA GLY A 196 6.77 1.14 -18.91
C GLY A 196 8.05 0.69 -18.19
N PRO A 197 9.21 0.70 -18.89
CA PRO A 197 10.45 0.12 -18.37
C PRO A 197 10.91 0.72 -17.04
N GLN A 198 11.24 -0.15 -16.10
CA GLN A 198 11.65 0.20 -14.74
C GLN A 198 12.68 -0.77 -14.19
N SER A 199 13.42 -0.31 -13.20
CA SER A 199 14.29 -1.07 -12.32
C SER A 199 13.77 -0.98 -10.88
N TYR A 200 14.61 -1.27 -9.89
CA TYR A 200 14.29 -1.10 -8.48
C TYR A 200 15.20 -0.04 -7.87
N LEU A 201 14.59 1.00 -7.29
CA LEU A 201 15.32 1.99 -6.51
C LEU A 201 15.88 1.32 -5.25
N CYS A 202 17.17 1.45 -5.00
CA CYS A 202 17.76 0.95 -3.76
C CYS A 202 17.08 1.63 -2.56
N ALA A 203 16.56 0.86 -1.61
CA ALA A 203 15.81 1.40 -0.47
C ALA A 203 16.64 2.37 0.40
N THR A 204 17.97 2.32 0.30
CA THR A 204 18.85 3.31 0.92
C THR A 204 18.56 4.73 0.45
N GLN A 205 18.03 4.90 -0.76
CA GLN A 205 17.70 6.19 -1.38
C GLN A 205 16.23 6.61 -1.12
N ALA A 206 15.35 5.69 -0.76
CA ALA A 206 13.92 5.92 -0.64
C ALA A 206 13.58 7.09 0.32
N SER A 207 14.23 7.16 1.48
CA SER A 207 13.99 8.24 2.45
C SER A 207 14.27 9.65 1.92
N TYR A 208 15.20 9.80 0.98
CA TYR A 208 15.46 11.09 0.34
C TYR A 208 14.25 11.54 -0.48
N TYR A 209 13.76 10.65 -1.34
CA TYR A 209 12.63 10.95 -2.22
C TYR A 209 11.31 11.12 -1.45
N VAL A 210 11.07 10.30 -0.43
CA VAL A 210 9.91 10.48 0.48
C VAL A 210 9.93 11.88 1.09
N LYS A 211 11.04 12.31 1.67
CA LYS A 211 11.16 13.64 2.27
C LYS A 211 11.00 14.77 1.25
N ARG A 212 11.55 14.60 0.06
CA ARG A 212 11.42 15.55 -1.05
C ARG A 212 9.95 15.71 -1.44
N ASN A 213 9.27 14.61 -1.74
CA ASN A 213 7.91 14.63 -2.27
C ASN A 213 6.92 15.13 -1.22
N PHE A 214 6.90 14.55 -0.02
CA PHE A 214 6.00 14.99 1.05
C PHE A 214 6.29 16.41 1.53
N GLY A 215 7.55 16.85 1.48
CA GLY A 215 7.92 18.24 1.73
C GLY A 215 7.33 19.21 0.70
N GLU A 216 7.31 18.81 -0.58
CA GLU A 216 6.70 19.62 -1.65
C GLU A 216 5.18 19.66 -1.55
N ILE A 217 4.54 18.53 -1.32
CA ILE A 217 3.08 18.43 -1.08
C ILE A 217 2.67 19.39 0.04
N LYS A 218 3.38 19.36 1.16
CA LYS A 218 3.13 20.27 2.30
C LYS A 218 3.34 21.74 1.94
N ARG A 219 4.39 22.07 1.15
CA ARG A 219 4.64 23.46 0.69
C ARG A 219 3.52 24.01 -0.18
N ASN A 220 2.80 23.13 -0.89
CA ASN A 220 1.62 23.50 -1.68
C ASN A 220 0.32 23.55 -0.85
N GLY A 221 0.42 23.43 0.47
CA GLY A 221 -0.71 23.59 1.39
C GLY A 221 -1.66 22.39 1.40
N ILE A 222 -1.22 21.22 0.98
CA ILE A 222 -1.99 19.98 1.07
C ILE A 222 -1.74 19.37 2.44
N GLU A 223 -2.81 19.20 3.23
CA GLU A 223 -2.80 18.48 4.49
C GLU A 223 -3.20 17.03 4.23
N LEU A 224 -2.33 16.10 4.64
CA LEU A 224 -2.52 14.66 4.46
C LEU A 224 -2.72 14.00 5.82
N ASP A 225 -3.75 13.16 5.93
CA ASP A 225 -3.97 12.27 7.07
C ASP A 225 -3.25 10.94 6.92
N GLY A 226 -3.10 10.46 5.69
CA GLY A 226 -2.44 9.21 5.40
C GLY A 226 -1.67 9.19 4.10
N ALA A 227 -0.80 8.19 3.97
CA ALA A 227 -0.05 7.92 2.75
C ALA A 227 0.20 6.43 2.59
N TYR A 228 -0.13 5.95 1.42
CA TYR A 228 0.13 4.58 1.01
C TYR A 228 1.45 4.54 0.23
N LEU A 229 2.43 3.86 0.80
CA LEU A 229 3.68 3.57 0.11
C LEU A 229 3.60 2.19 -0.52
N ASP A 230 3.27 2.18 -1.79
CA ASP A 230 3.04 0.97 -2.56
C ASP A 230 4.27 0.06 -2.62
N VAL A 231 4.06 -1.24 -2.83
CA VAL A 231 5.04 -2.31 -3.00
C VAL A 231 6.10 -2.47 -1.91
N PHE A 232 5.98 -1.77 -0.77
CA PHE A 232 6.96 -1.89 0.31
C PHE A 232 6.79 -3.17 1.14
N THR A 233 5.56 -3.63 1.33
CA THR A 233 5.25 -4.75 2.22
C THR A 233 4.84 -6.04 1.51
N CYS A 234 4.49 -6.00 0.22
CA CYS A 234 4.10 -7.16 -0.58
C CYS A 234 5.29 -7.92 -1.18
N ASN A 235 6.47 -7.32 -1.20
CA ASN A 235 7.66 -7.90 -1.81
C ASN A 235 8.68 -8.36 -0.76
N GLU A 236 9.44 -9.37 -1.12
CA GLU A 236 10.67 -9.70 -0.41
C GLU A 236 11.62 -8.50 -0.38
N GLY A 237 12.50 -8.44 0.62
CA GLY A 237 13.51 -7.38 0.68
C GLY A 237 14.42 -7.41 -0.54
N ASP A 238 14.52 -6.29 -1.24
CA ASP A 238 15.47 -6.13 -2.34
C ASP A 238 16.90 -6.14 -1.81
N GLU A 239 17.83 -6.49 -2.67
CA GLU A 239 19.26 -6.54 -2.37
C GLU A 239 20.02 -5.57 -3.28
N CYS A 240 21.12 -5.01 -2.79
CA CYS A 240 22.01 -4.20 -3.59
C CYS A 240 23.47 -4.46 -3.24
N ASP A 241 24.27 -4.88 -4.21
CA ASP A 241 25.72 -5.10 -4.04
C ASP A 241 26.57 -3.91 -4.54
N ASN A 242 25.95 -2.76 -4.82
CA ASN A 242 26.69 -1.54 -5.10
C ASN A 242 27.52 -1.14 -3.87
N PRO A 243 28.86 -0.99 -3.99
CA PRO A 243 29.72 -0.70 -2.84
C PRO A 243 29.42 0.61 -2.13
N GLU A 244 28.80 1.60 -2.81
CA GLU A 244 28.48 2.91 -2.23
C GLU A 244 27.22 2.88 -1.35
N HIS A 245 26.32 1.92 -1.59
CA HIS A 245 25.08 1.77 -0.83
C HIS A 245 24.64 0.31 -0.74
N ARG A 246 25.57 -0.54 -0.34
CA ARG A 246 25.32 -1.97 -0.17
C ARG A 246 24.19 -2.22 0.81
N MET A 247 23.28 -3.11 0.43
CA MET A 247 22.05 -3.36 1.15
C MET A 247 21.68 -4.84 1.11
N THR A 248 21.58 -5.46 2.28
CA THR A 248 21.01 -6.80 2.42
C THR A 248 19.48 -6.72 2.45
N ARG A 249 18.77 -7.87 2.32
CA ARG A 249 17.30 -7.94 2.46
C ARG A 249 16.82 -7.36 3.78
N ARG A 250 17.54 -7.62 4.85
CA ARG A 250 17.23 -7.06 6.17
C ARG A 250 17.37 -5.54 6.20
N ASP A 251 18.45 -5.02 5.63
CA ASP A 251 18.67 -3.58 5.56
C ASP A 251 17.57 -2.92 4.73
N CYS A 252 17.09 -3.56 3.67
CA CYS A 252 15.96 -3.09 2.87
C CYS A 252 14.72 -2.83 3.73
N TYR A 253 14.32 -3.79 4.56
CA TYR A 253 13.20 -3.61 5.48
C TYR A 253 13.42 -2.47 6.48
N GLU A 254 14.64 -2.33 6.98
CA GLU A 254 15.00 -1.23 7.90
C GLU A 254 14.90 0.14 7.20
N PHE A 255 15.34 0.26 5.93
CA PHE A 255 15.22 1.52 5.17
C PHE A 255 13.77 1.83 4.80
N ARG A 256 12.97 0.84 4.39
CA ARG A 256 11.52 1.01 4.15
C ARG A 256 10.80 1.43 5.43
N GLY A 257 11.11 0.80 6.56
CA GLY A 257 10.58 1.15 7.88
C GLY A 257 10.85 2.61 8.27
N LYS A 258 12.04 3.14 7.95
CA LYS A 258 12.38 4.56 8.18
C LYS A 258 11.50 5.52 7.38
N CYS A 259 10.99 5.11 6.21
CA CYS A 259 10.02 5.91 5.44
C CYS A 259 8.69 6.00 6.20
N PHE A 260 8.19 4.89 6.71
CA PHE A 260 6.97 4.86 7.53
C PHE A 260 7.14 5.68 8.83
N GLU A 261 8.27 5.54 9.52
CA GLU A 261 8.58 6.33 10.72
C GLU A 261 8.63 7.84 10.44
N TYR A 262 9.18 8.23 9.28
CA TYR A 262 9.18 9.62 8.85
C TYR A 262 7.75 10.15 8.66
N LEU A 263 6.88 9.42 7.96
CA LEU A 263 5.48 9.81 7.78
C LEU A 263 4.78 9.97 9.13
N LEU A 264 4.90 9.00 10.03
CA LEU A 264 4.37 9.10 11.40
C LEU A 264 4.88 10.34 12.14
N SER A 265 6.17 10.68 11.97
CA SER A 265 6.74 11.89 12.59
C SER A 265 6.18 13.20 12.01
N CYS A 266 5.61 13.15 10.81
CA CYS A 266 4.92 14.26 10.16
C CYS A 266 3.41 14.30 10.49
N GLY A 267 2.90 13.35 11.28
CA GLY A 267 1.46 13.21 11.56
C GLY A 267 0.69 12.46 10.47
N ILE A 268 1.37 11.91 9.46
CA ILE A 268 0.77 11.18 8.34
C ILE A 268 0.76 9.69 8.67
N LEU A 269 -0.40 9.05 8.58
CA LEU A 269 -0.57 7.63 8.88
C LEU A 269 -0.09 6.76 7.69
N PRO A 270 0.99 5.97 7.86
CA PRO A 270 1.50 5.16 6.77
C PRO A 270 0.70 3.89 6.56
N SER A 271 0.48 3.56 5.31
CA SER A 271 -0.03 2.27 4.84
C SER A 271 0.84 1.71 3.72
N SER A 272 0.59 0.47 3.36
CA SER A 272 1.22 -0.20 2.24
C SER A 272 0.33 -1.35 1.77
N GLU A 273 0.79 -2.12 0.80
CA GLU A 273 -0.03 -3.08 0.07
C GLU A 273 -0.49 -4.24 0.96
N GLU A 274 0.44 -4.97 1.57
CA GLU A 274 0.14 -6.15 2.37
C GLU A 274 0.59 -6.01 3.82
N VAL A 275 0.16 -6.96 4.66
CA VAL A 275 0.65 -7.09 6.02
C VAL A 275 2.02 -7.76 6.04
N SER A 276 2.91 -7.27 6.89
CA SER A 276 4.21 -7.89 7.12
C SER A 276 4.68 -7.64 8.56
N ASP A 277 5.26 -8.65 9.20
CA ASP A 277 5.66 -8.58 10.62
C ASP A 277 6.75 -7.53 10.88
N TRP A 278 7.64 -7.29 9.92
CA TRP A 278 8.69 -6.28 10.04
C TRP A 278 8.14 -4.85 10.05
N ALA A 279 6.98 -4.63 9.39
CA ALA A 279 6.34 -3.31 9.26
C ALA A 279 5.42 -2.96 10.45
N VAL A 280 4.98 -3.96 11.24
CA VAL A 280 4.05 -3.78 12.38
C VAL A 280 4.40 -2.60 13.30
N PRO A 281 5.68 -2.30 13.62
CA PRO A 281 5.99 -1.18 14.51
C PRO A 281 5.56 0.19 14.00
N SER A 282 5.47 0.39 12.68
CA SER A 282 5.22 1.70 12.06
C SER A 282 4.03 1.72 11.09
N LEU A 283 3.65 0.59 10.49
CA LEU A 283 2.48 0.49 9.62
C LEU A 283 1.19 0.65 10.43
N VAL A 284 0.24 1.45 9.94
CA VAL A 284 -1.05 1.69 10.61
C VAL A 284 -2.16 0.88 9.98
N PHE A 285 -2.21 0.82 8.66
CA PHE A 285 -3.16 0.01 7.91
C PHE A 285 -2.53 -0.52 6.62
N CYS A 286 -3.21 -1.47 5.98
CA CYS A 286 -2.78 -2.05 4.70
C CYS A 286 -3.98 -2.17 3.76
N HIS A 287 -3.74 -2.49 2.48
CA HIS A 287 -4.81 -2.72 1.50
C HIS A 287 -5.24 -4.18 1.48
N TYR A 288 -4.30 -5.09 1.66
CA TYR A 288 -4.55 -6.52 1.60
C TYR A 288 -4.11 -7.19 2.90
N ALA A 289 -5.02 -7.94 3.49
CA ALA A 289 -4.69 -8.93 4.51
C ALA A 289 -4.47 -10.31 3.87
N PRO A 290 -3.90 -11.28 4.59
CA PRO A 290 -3.68 -12.62 4.05
C PRO A 290 -4.98 -13.42 4.00
N TYR A 291 -5.94 -12.98 3.18
CA TYR A 291 -7.23 -13.64 3.01
C TYR A 291 -7.10 -14.92 2.19
N ASP A 292 -7.95 -15.91 2.48
CA ASP A 292 -7.96 -17.18 1.78
C ASP A 292 -8.08 -17.03 0.25
N PHE A 293 -8.96 -16.15 -0.21
CA PHE A 293 -9.19 -15.92 -1.65
C PHE A 293 -7.98 -15.28 -2.35
N MET A 294 -7.15 -14.54 -1.63
CA MET A 294 -5.92 -13.95 -2.16
C MET A 294 -4.76 -14.95 -2.20
N MET A 295 -4.81 -15.96 -1.33
CA MET A 295 -3.78 -17.00 -1.23
C MET A 295 -3.99 -18.15 -2.22
N ARG A 296 -5.12 -18.20 -2.90
CA ARG A 296 -5.46 -19.26 -3.85
C ARG A 296 -5.44 -18.77 -5.29
N GLN A 297 -4.98 -19.65 -6.19
CA GLN A 297 -5.15 -19.40 -7.61
C GLN A 297 -6.64 -19.48 -7.98
N PRO A 298 -7.14 -18.60 -8.85
CA PRO A 298 -8.52 -18.66 -9.34
C PRO A 298 -8.88 -20.06 -9.88
N GLY A 299 -10.04 -20.57 -9.52
CA GLY A 299 -10.51 -21.89 -9.94
C GLY A 299 -9.93 -23.08 -9.20
N THR A 300 -9.02 -22.87 -8.23
CA THR A 300 -8.51 -23.95 -7.37
C THR A 300 -9.56 -24.34 -6.32
N PRO A 301 -9.83 -25.63 -6.12
CA PRO A 301 -10.74 -26.08 -5.07
C PRO A 301 -10.30 -25.60 -3.70
N LYS A 302 -11.26 -25.28 -2.85
CA LYS A 302 -11.01 -24.93 -1.45
C LYS A 302 -10.55 -26.18 -0.69
N GLU A 303 -9.36 -26.15 -0.13
CA GLU A 303 -8.77 -27.23 0.65
C GLU A 303 -8.67 -26.81 2.14
N GLY A 304 -9.43 -27.48 2.99
CA GLY A 304 -9.41 -27.22 4.44
C GLY A 304 -10.10 -25.93 4.85
N VAL A 305 -9.88 -25.55 6.10
CA VAL A 305 -10.39 -24.30 6.71
C VAL A 305 -9.20 -23.38 6.93
N PRO A 306 -9.18 -22.17 6.37
CA PRO A 306 -8.09 -21.23 6.59
C PRO A 306 -8.02 -20.80 8.06
N VAL A 307 -6.83 -20.77 8.62
CA VAL A 307 -6.58 -20.30 9.98
C VAL A 307 -5.88 -18.94 9.88
N PRO A 308 -6.48 -17.86 10.40
CA PRO A 308 -5.95 -16.50 10.27
C PRO A 308 -4.79 -16.25 11.23
N LEU A 309 -3.67 -16.94 11.05
CA LEU A 309 -2.51 -16.91 11.98
C LEU A 309 -1.96 -15.49 12.17
N TYR A 310 -1.92 -14.67 11.12
CA TYR A 310 -1.47 -13.29 11.21
C TYR A 310 -2.39 -12.49 12.15
N ASN A 311 -3.71 -12.55 11.95
CA ASN A 311 -4.68 -11.83 12.75
C ASN A 311 -4.68 -12.29 14.21
N LEU A 312 -4.51 -13.59 14.47
CA LEU A 312 -4.36 -14.12 15.84
C LEU A 312 -3.14 -13.55 16.58
N VAL A 313 -2.11 -13.14 15.84
CA VAL A 313 -0.90 -12.51 16.40
C VAL A 313 -1.02 -10.99 16.46
N TYR A 314 -1.54 -10.34 15.42
CA TYR A 314 -1.40 -8.89 15.18
C TYR A 314 -2.72 -8.11 15.04
N HIS A 315 -3.89 -8.72 15.32
CA HIS A 315 -5.23 -8.13 15.12
C HIS A 315 -5.42 -6.71 15.69
N ASP A 316 -4.66 -6.34 16.72
CA ASP A 316 -4.70 -5.02 17.36
C ASP A 316 -3.53 -4.11 16.96
N CYS A 317 -2.74 -4.50 15.97
CA CYS A 317 -1.52 -3.80 15.57
C CYS A 317 -1.65 -3.03 14.26
N VAL A 318 -2.43 -3.53 13.31
CA VAL A 318 -2.63 -2.95 11.98
C VAL A 318 -4.11 -3.07 11.63
N ILE A 319 -4.68 -2.02 11.00
CA ILE A 319 -6.02 -2.09 10.43
C ILE A 319 -5.92 -2.81 9.09
N GLU A 320 -6.70 -3.86 8.92
CA GLU A 320 -6.78 -4.64 7.69
C GLU A 320 -8.11 -4.33 7.00
N PRO A 321 -8.13 -3.51 5.93
CA PRO A 321 -9.34 -3.29 5.16
C PRO A 321 -9.80 -4.57 4.49
N TRP A 322 -11.11 -4.73 4.39
CA TRP A 322 -11.74 -5.87 3.76
C TRP A 322 -12.30 -5.47 2.40
N MET A 323 -11.73 -6.02 1.33
CA MET A 323 -12.08 -5.63 -0.04
C MET A 323 -13.50 -6.07 -0.40
N MET A 324 -14.40 -5.11 -0.55
CA MET A 324 -15.80 -5.36 -0.85
C MET A 324 -16.05 -5.85 -2.29
N ASP A 325 -15.11 -5.60 -3.21
CA ASP A 325 -15.15 -6.10 -4.59
C ASP A 325 -14.95 -7.63 -4.69
N LYS A 326 -14.59 -8.28 -3.59
CA LYS A 326 -14.45 -9.74 -3.50
C LYS A 326 -15.67 -10.43 -2.88
N VAL A 327 -16.75 -9.69 -2.61
CA VAL A 327 -18.00 -10.27 -2.11
C VAL A 327 -18.54 -11.25 -3.16
N SER A 328 -18.80 -12.48 -2.74
CA SER A 328 -19.49 -13.49 -3.56
C SER A 328 -20.65 -14.10 -2.77
N ASP A 329 -21.68 -14.56 -3.46
CA ASP A 329 -22.85 -15.20 -2.85
C ASP A 329 -22.51 -16.54 -2.16
N GLU A 330 -21.34 -17.10 -2.46
CA GLU A 330 -20.91 -18.39 -1.94
C GLU A 330 -20.14 -18.30 -0.62
N ASP A 331 -19.70 -17.10 -0.24
CA ASP A 331 -18.84 -16.90 0.92
C ASP A 331 -19.49 -16.00 1.96
N ASP A 332 -19.40 -16.38 3.21
CA ASP A 332 -19.68 -15.52 4.37
C ASP A 332 -18.65 -14.41 4.51
N TYR A 333 -18.38 -13.73 3.40
CA TYR A 333 -17.28 -12.76 3.27
C TYR A 333 -17.35 -11.64 4.31
N MET A 334 -18.57 -11.07 4.51
CA MET A 334 -18.78 -10.07 5.55
C MET A 334 -18.62 -10.62 6.95
N LEU A 335 -18.97 -11.89 7.17
CA LEU A 335 -18.73 -12.55 8.45
C LEU A 335 -17.23 -12.72 8.73
N TYR A 336 -16.44 -13.08 7.71
CA TYR A 336 -14.98 -13.11 7.82
C TYR A 336 -14.40 -11.74 8.14
N ALA A 337 -14.89 -10.67 7.49
CA ALA A 337 -14.48 -9.30 7.78
C ALA A 337 -14.73 -8.94 9.25
N LEU A 338 -15.92 -9.20 9.74
CA LEU A 338 -16.30 -8.94 11.14
C LEU A 338 -15.45 -9.74 12.12
N LEU A 339 -15.23 -11.03 11.86
CA LEU A 339 -14.43 -11.91 12.73
C LEU A 339 -12.95 -11.50 12.80
N ASN A 340 -12.43 -10.90 11.74
CA ASN A 340 -11.05 -10.43 11.67
C ASN A 340 -10.90 -8.94 12.03
N GLY A 341 -11.99 -8.25 12.36
CA GLY A 341 -11.97 -6.82 12.65
C GLY A 341 -11.68 -5.96 11.42
N GLY A 342 -12.01 -6.48 10.22
CA GLY A 342 -11.75 -5.80 8.96
C GLY A 342 -12.63 -4.57 8.76
N ALA A 343 -12.07 -3.49 8.23
CA ALA A 343 -12.79 -2.31 7.81
C ALA A 343 -13.31 -2.47 6.36
N PRO A 344 -14.51 -1.96 6.01
CA PRO A 344 -14.99 -2.01 4.63
C PRO A 344 -14.05 -1.23 3.69
N TYR A 345 -13.64 -1.85 2.60
CA TYR A 345 -12.79 -1.25 1.59
C TYR A 345 -13.47 -1.27 0.22
N LEU A 346 -13.77 -0.09 -0.29
CA LEU A 346 -14.51 0.12 -1.53
C LEU A 346 -13.54 0.57 -2.62
N VAL A 347 -13.15 -0.36 -3.49
CA VAL A 347 -12.32 -0.07 -4.67
C VAL A 347 -13.26 0.27 -5.82
N ARG A 348 -13.57 1.54 -5.96
CA ARG A 348 -14.36 2.06 -7.08
C ARG A 348 -13.71 3.31 -7.62
N LEU A 349 -13.68 3.41 -8.95
CA LEU A 349 -13.07 4.54 -9.63
C LEU A 349 -11.59 4.74 -9.26
N GLY A 350 -10.89 3.63 -8.99
CA GLY A 350 -9.44 3.62 -8.79
C GLY A 350 -8.67 3.96 -10.08
N ALA A 351 -7.35 3.82 -10.04
CA ALA A 351 -6.48 4.27 -11.13
C ALA A 351 -6.72 3.58 -12.48
N TYR A 352 -7.15 2.32 -12.45
CA TYR A 352 -7.45 1.53 -13.67
C TYR A 352 -8.93 1.50 -14.04
N GLU A 353 -9.74 2.38 -13.48
CA GLU A 353 -11.15 2.52 -13.87
C GLU A 353 -11.28 2.74 -15.39
N GLY A 354 -12.23 2.03 -16.00
CA GLY A 354 -12.46 2.07 -17.45
C GLY A 354 -11.39 1.38 -18.29
N THR A 355 -10.31 0.87 -17.69
CA THR A 355 -9.24 0.15 -18.41
C THR A 355 -9.42 -1.37 -18.36
N ASP A 356 -10.13 -1.89 -17.36
CA ASP A 356 -10.42 -3.32 -17.18
C ASP A 356 -11.93 -3.54 -16.96
N PRO A 357 -12.62 -4.19 -17.90
CA PRO A 357 -14.06 -4.50 -17.76
C PRO A 357 -14.40 -5.40 -16.56
N ALA A 358 -13.46 -6.26 -16.13
CA ALA A 358 -13.67 -7.10 -14.95
C ALA A 358 -13.62 -6.26 -13.67
N TYR A 359 -12.78 -5.24 -13.63
CA TYR A 359 -12.69 -4.28 -12.54
C TYR A 359 -13.96 -3.42 -12.43
N ASP A 360 -14.46 -2.92 -13.55
CA ASP A 360 -15.69 -2.14 -13.60
C ASP A 360 -16.91 -2.99 -13.19
N GLY A 361 -16.95 -4.27 -13.58
CA GLY A 361 -17.99 -5.21 -13.18
C GLY A 361 -18.01 -5.47 -11.67
N ALA A 362 -16.86 -5.62 -11.04
CA ALA A 362 -16.74 -5.79 -9.59
C ALA A 362 -17.25 -4.55 -8.84
N SER A 363 -16.93 -3.35 -9.34
CA SER A 363 -17.40 -2.08 -8.76
C SER A 363 -18.92 -1.93 -8.79
N LEU A 364 -19.58 -2.36 -9.87
CA LEU A 364 -21.05 -2.34 -10.00
C LEU A 364 -21.72 -3.31 -9.03
N ALA A 365 -21.18 -4.51 -8.87
CA ALA A 365 -21.72 -5.50 -7.93
C ALA A 365 -21.65 -5.01 -6.47
N MET A 366 -20.68 -4.18 -6.13
CA MET A 366 -20.59 -3.56 -4.80
C MET A 366 -21.70 -2.55 -4.52
N GLU A 367 -22.13 -1.77 -5.52
CA GLU A 367 -23.21 -0.79 -5.34
C GLU A 367 -24.54 -1.45 -4.98
N GLU A 368 -24.79 -2.65 -5.49
CA GLU A 368 -26.03 -3.40 -5.20
C GLU A 368 -26.05 -3.94 -3.76
N HIS A 369 -24.91 -4.05 -3.10
CA HIS A 369 -24.78 -4.56 -1.73
C HIS A 369 -24.60 -3.45 -0.65
N MET A 370 -24.46 -2.18 -1.06
CA MET A 370 -24.43 -1.03 -0.15
C MET A 370 -25.82 -0.46 0.11
#